data_d54659b6861b92077badabcf98e25055
#
_entry.id   d54659b6861b92077badabcf98e25055
#
_cell.length_a   1.000
_cell.length_b   1.000
_cell.length_c   1.000
_cell.angle_alpha   90.00
_cell.angle_beta   90.00
_cell.angle_gamma   90.00
#
_symmetry.space_group_name_H-M   'P 1'
#
loop_
_entity.id
_entity.type
_entity.pdbx_description
1 polymer ?
#
loop_
_entity_poly.entity_id
_entity_poly.type
_entity_poly.pdbx_seq_one_letter_code
_entity_poly.pdbx_strand_id
1 'polypeptide(L)'
;MNKSVIGIDLGTSSVKILQLFRDGTKSISRASYKEISREGWWNAICRALAKLELDSVEAISLSSQVGTYIVNDSEVICWNSGIGKEEVSEIKKKYEPEIFLKEISMAHPNIVSYPIPRLKYIKEHFENIESICQPKDFICEQLTGKRVTDQYSWRGLANLDTKCYSVFFLNELGIDEKILPEMKDYTSFAGVTNELLLGEGRTLKAGIPVYVGLNDYYASLLGMGIRNTGDLFDISGTSEHLGVIENKVKADTELVSGPYLYENVHYGVTASSGASIKFGLKLLSEKEIELEKIRKNHPPIFLPYLNGERAPIWDADAKGMYFGICENCTQEELAYAAMEGVVFSLYHIYESMGCPEVKNMTISGGAAVFPVLNQLKAEMFCIPAQTLEENETSALGASIVAALGAGWYKTLEEATKDLCKIKEIFYPTGGHAEWLQKRYSIYKELYPAVKLQYEKLKELNS
;
A
#
# COMPACT_ATOMS: atom_id res chain seq x y z
N MET A 1 2.45 11.56 -33.93
CA MET A 1 2.62 11.76 -32.47
C MET A 1 2.75 10.38 -31.84
N ASN A 2 3.64 10.23 -30.88
CA ASN A 2 3.79 9.00 -30.10
C ASN A 2 2.56 8.89 -29.20
N LYS A 3 1.77 7.80 -29.33
CA LYS A 3 0.55 7.57 -28.56
C LYS A 3 0.88 7.30 -27.09
N SER A 4 0.03 7.73 -26.17
CA SER A 4 0.25 7.56 -24.73
C SER A 4 -1.01 7.13 -24.00
N VAL A 5 -0.82 6.59 -22.80
CA VAL A 5 -1.88 6.35 -21.82
C VAL A 5 -1.51 7.00 -20.49
N ILE A 6 -2.49 7.27 -19.65
CA ILE A 6 -2.29 7.94 -18.35
C ILE A 6 -2.80 7.07 -17.21
N GLY A 7 -1.98 6.90 -16.19
CA GLY A 7 -2.36 6.42 -14.87
C GLY A 7 -2.39 7.57 -13.88
N ILE A 8 -3.53 7.83 -13.27
CA ILE A 8 -3.69 8.84 -12.22
C ILE A 8 -3.68 8.13 -10.87
N ASP A 9 -2.78 8.54 -9.98
CA ASP A 9 -2.70 8.05 -8.60
C ASP A 9 -2.89 9.19 -7.59
N LEU A 10 -3.98 9.17 -6.86
CA LEU A 10 -4.27 10.12 -5.78
C LEU A 10 -3.79 9.52 -4.45
N GLY A 11 -2.59 9.85 -4.03
CA GLY A 11 -2.05 9.47 -2.72
C GLY A 11 -2.53 10.39 -1.59
N THR A 12 -2.04 10.18 -0.37
CA THR A 12 -2.50 10.90 0.85
C THR A 12 -2.16 12.41 0.86
N SER A 13 -1.10 12.83 0.19
CA SER A 13 -0.61 14.24 0.23
C SER A 13 -0.36 14.84 -1.16
N SER A 14 -0.43 14.04 -2.19
CA SER A 14 -0.15 14.47 -3.57
C SER A 14 -0.80 13.56 -4.58
N VAL A 15 -1.05 14.13 -5.74
CA VAL A 15 -1.40 13.38 -6.96
C VAL A 15 -0.11 13.10 -7.74
N LYS A 16 0.01 11.90 -8.27
CA LYS A 16 1.05 11.48 -9.19
C LYS A 16 0.37 10.97 -10.46
N ILE A 17 0.82 11.45 -11.59
CA ILE A 17 0.29 11.01 -12.88
C ILE A 17 1.44 10.52 -13.73
N LEU A 18 1.38 9.28 -14.14
CA LEU A 18 2.33 8.66 -15.04
C LEU A 18 1.72 8.61 -16.43
N GLN A 19 2.34 9.30 -17.39
CA GLN A 19 2.07 9.19 -18.80
C GLN A 19 3.06 8.22 -19.41
N LEU A 20 2.54 7.10 -19.90
CA LEU A 20 3.29 6.05 -20.57
C LEU A 20 3.10 6.19 -22.07
N PHE A 21 4.19 6.33 -22.80
CA PHE A 21 4.18 6.36 -24.27
C PHE A 21 4.38 4.95 -24.84
N ARG A 22 3.87 4.74 -26.06
CA ARG A 22 3.90 3.42 -26.69
C ARG A 22 5.29 2.88 -27.00
N ASP A 23 6.29 3.75 -27.07
CA ASP A 23 7.72 3.38 -27.21
C ASP A 23 8.38 3.01 -25.88
N GLY A 24 7.63 2.99 -24.78
CA GLY A 24 8.11 2.66 -23.43
C GLY A 24 8.64 3.88 -22.65
N THR A 25 8.74 5.06 -23.26
CA THR A 25 9.12 6.26 -22.53
C THR A 25 8.04 6.69 -21.55
N LYS A 26 8.44 7.32 -20.45
CA LYS A 26 7.56 7.73 -19.35
C LYS A 26 7.76 9.20 -19.01
N SER A 27 6.68 9.88 -18.68
CA SER A 27 6.68 11.23 -18.09
C SER A 27 5.86 11.20 -16.80
N ILE A 28 6.39 11.79 -15.73
CA ILE A 28 5.73 11.84 -14.43
C ILE A 28 5.45 13.27 -14.06
N SER A 29 4.18 13.55 -13.77
CA SER A 29 3.74 14.82 -13.21
C SER A 29 3.27 14.64 -11.77
N ARG A 30 3.57 15.64 -10.93
CA ARG A 30 3.17 15.64 -9.51
C ARG A 30 2.57 16.99 -9.14
N ALA A 31 1.54 16.93 -8.27
CA ALA A 31 0.98 18.09 -7.63
C ALA A 31 0.57 17.76 -6.19
N SER A 32 1.09 18.51 -5.23
CA SER A 32 0.67 18.38 -3.83
C SER A 32 -0.62 19.15 -3.57
N TYR A 33 -1.35 18.75 -2.54
CA TYR A 33 -2.51 19.46 -2.00
C TYR A 33 -2.39 19.58 -0.48
N LYS A 34 -2.95 20.62 0.09
CA LYS A 34 -2.95 20.85 1.54
C LYS A 34 -4.29 20.49 2.16
N GLU A 35 -5.35 20.70 1.40
CA GLU A 35 -6.72 20.47 1.82
C GLU A 35 -7.18 19.09 1.41
N ILE A 36 -7.62 18.31 2.38
CA ILE A 36 -8.20 16.97 2.15
C ILE A 36 -9.69 17.18 1.87
N SER A 37 -10.00 17.53 0.63
CA SER A 37 -11.34 17.80 0.14
C SER A 37 -11.44 17.41 -1.34
N ARG A 38 -12.66 17.23 -1.84
CA ARG A 38 -12.93 17.00 -3.26
C ARG A 38 -12.28 18.08 -4.14
N GLU A 39 -12.44 19.33 -3.76
CA GLU A 39 -11.88 20.47 -4.49
C GLU A 39 -10.34 20.47 -4.46
N GLY A 40 -9.74 20.25 -3.29
CA GLY A 40 -8.29 20.16 -3.14
C GLY A 40 -7.68 19.09 -4.01
N TRP A 41 -8.28 17.90 -4.04
CA TRP A 41 -7.87 16.78 -4.90
C TRP A 41 -8.03 17.10 -6.37
N TRP A 42 -9.21 17.59 -6.77
CA TRP A 42 -9.49 17.89 -8.16
C TRP A 42 -8.57 18.97 -8.73
N ASN A 43 -8.35 20.04 -7.98
CA ASN A 43 -7.42 21.10 -8.36
C ASN A 43 -5.98 20.57 -8.50
N ALA A 44 -5.56 19.63 -7.66
CA ALA A 44 -4.24 19.01 -7.78
C ALA A 44 -4.15 18.10 -9.03
N ILE A 45 -5.20 17.34 -9.34
CA ILE A 45 -5.29 16.53 -10.56
C ILE A 45 -5.19 17.42 -11.80
N CYS A 46 -5.97 18.50 -11.87
CA CYS A 46 -5.94 19.45 -12.97
C CYS A 46 -4.55 20.07 -13.18
N ARG A 47 -3.89 20.52 -12.08
CA ARG A 47 -2.52 21.04 -12.15
C ARG A 47 -1.50 20.00 -12.59
N ALA A 48 -1.68 18.73 -12.22
CA ALA A 48 -0.78 17.66 -12.67
C ALA A 48 -1.02 17.31 -14.14
N LEU A 49 -2.28 17.18 -14.59
CA LEU A 49 -2.64 16.92 -15.98
C LEU A 49 -2.15 18.04 -16.91
N ALA A 50 -2.26 19.31 -16.49
CA ALA A 50 -1.85 20.46 -17.31
C ALA A 50 -0.35 20.44 -17.68
N LYS A 51 0.49 19.67 -17.01
CA LYS A 51 1.93 19.53 -17.30
C LYS A 51 2.27 18.44 -18.32
N LEU A 52 1.28 17.64 -18.75
CA LEU A 52 1.49 16.47 -19.61
C LEU A 52 1.14 16.77 -21.08
N GLU A 53 1.54 15.89 -21.99
CA GLU A 53 1.20 15.93 -23.40
C GLU A 53 -0.15 15.26 -23.65
N LEU A 54 -1.25 16.04 -23.62
CA LEU A 54 -2.62 15.52 -23.62
C LEU A 54 -3.14 15.10 -24.99
N ASP A 55 -2.56 15.63 -26.07
CA ASP A 55 -3.04 15.35 -27.44
C ASP A 55 -2.78 13.91 -27.88
N SER A 56 -1.84 13.24 -27.27
CA SER A 56 -1.43 11.87 -27.58
C SER A 56 -2.17 10.79 -26.77
N VAL A 57 -3.03 11.19 -25.80
CA VAL A 57 -3.64 10.27 -24.83
C VAL A 57 -4.76 9.45 -25.46
N GLU A 58 -4.63 8.12 -25.41
CA GLU A 58 -5.61 7.14 -25.91
C GLU A 58 -6.50 6.55 -24.82
N ALA A 59 -6.04 6.52 -23.57
CA ALA A 59 -6.78 5.98 -22.43
C ALA A 59 -6.28 6.54 -21.11
N ILE A 60 -7.15 6.55 -20.10
CA ILE A 60 -6.87 6.92 -18.72
C ILE A 60 -7.33 5.79 -17.80
N SER A 61 -6.58 5.51 -16.74
CA SER A 61 -7.05 4.68 -15.63
C SER A 61 -6.65 5.27 -14.28
N LEU A 62 -7.29 4.81 -13.23
CA LEU A 62 -7.31 5.46 -11.93
C LEU A 62 -6.71 4.59 -10.84
N SER A 63 -6.05 5.25 -9.91
CA SER A 63 -5.64 4.71 -8.62
C SER A 63 -5.85 5.77 -7.54
N SER A 64 -6.18 5.36 -6.34
CA SER A 64 -6.22 6.29 -5.19
C SER A 64 -6.01 5.59 -3.87
N GLN A 65 -5.68 6.40 -2.84
CA GLN A 65 -5.77 5.98 -1.45
C GLN A 65 -7.14 5.37 -1.15
N VAL A 66 -7.14 4.30 -0.37
CA VAL A 66 -8.34 3.53 0.00
C VAL A 66 -8.75 3.76 1.45
N GLY A 67 -10.04 3.58 1.76
CA GLY A 67 -10.56 3.71 3.12
C GLY A 67 -10.85 5.16 3.56
N THR A 68 -10.73 6.12 2.65
CA THR A 68 -11.27 7.49 2.79
C THR A 68 -12.66 7.51 2.15
N TYR A 69 -13.63 8.03 2.86
CA TYR A 69 -15.03 8.06 2.41
C TYR A 69 -15.51 9.50 2.26
N ILE A 70 -16.28 9.76 1.23
CA ILE A 70 -16.96 11.02 0.93
C ILE A 70 -18.45 10.74 1.10
N VAL A 71 -19.09 11.46 2.02
CA VAL A 71 -20.53 11.36 2.32
C VAL A 71 -21.24 12.59 1.78
N ASN A 72 -22.33 12.39 1.05
CA ASN A 72 -23.16 13.47 0.48
C ASN A 72 -22.36 14.52 -0.30
N ASP A 73 -21.28 14.06 -0.95
CA ASP A 73 -20.38 14.90 -1.77
C ASP A 73 -19.68 16.06 -1.02
N SER A 74 -19.77 16.12 0.31
CA SER A 74 -19.21 17.20 1.14
C SER A 74 -18.30 16.70 2.26
N GLU A 75 -18.74 15.74 3.04
CA GLU A 75 -18.04 15.29 4.23
C GLU A 75 -16.99 14.23 3.92
N VAL A 76 -15.76 14.44 4.39
CA VAL A 76 -14.63 13.53 4.13
C VAL A 76 -14.18 12.87 5.43
N ILE A 77 -14.26 11.54 5.48
CA ILE A 77 -13.74 10.70 6.56
C ILE A 77 -12.45 10.05 6.09
N CYS A 78 -11.30 10.56 6.57
CA CYS A 78 -9.98 10.08 6.15
C CYS A 78 -9.66 8.67 6.65
N TRP A 79 -8.93 7.91 5.87
CA TRP A 79 -8.50 6.55 6.19
C TRP A 79 -7.69 6.45 7.50
N ASN A 80 -6.89 7.46 7.82
CA ASN A 80 -6.03 7.52 9.01
C ASN A 80 -6.72 8.11 10.25
N SER A 81 -8.00 8.44 10.17
CA SER A 81 -8.78 8.84 11.36
C SER A 81 -9.07 7.65 12.26
N GLY A 82 -9.23 7.88 13.56
CA GLY A 82 -9.61 6.82 14.51
C GLY A 82 -11.07 6.38 14.45
N ILE A 83 -11.86 6.97 13.55
CA ILE A 83 -13.29 6.69 13.35
C ILE A 83 -13.46 5.22 12.91
N GLY A 84 -14.36 4.49 13.52
CA GLY A 84 -14.62 3.08 13.23
C GLY A 84 -13.99 2.08 14.22
N LYS A 85 -13.29 2.54 15.28
CA LYS A 85 -12.66 1.64 16.27
C LYS A 85 -13.66 0.87 17.10
N GLU A 86 -14.72 1.52 17.56
CA GLU A 86 -15.78 0.90 18.34
C GLU A 86 -16.55 -0.08 17.48
N GLU A 87 -16.86 0.33 16.25
CA GLU A 87 -17.58 -0.48 15.27
C GLU A 87 -16.83 -1.75 14.89
N VAL A 88 -15.48 -1.70 14.73
CA VAL A 88 -14.66 -2.89 14.51
C VAL A 88 -14.83 -3.88 15.68
N SER A 89 -14.81 -3.39 16.92
CA SER A 89 -14.94 -4.24 18.11
C SER A 89 -16.32 -4.89 18.21
N GLU A 90 -17.37 -4.15 17.87
CA GLU A 90 -18.74 -4.67 17.84
C GLU A 90 -18.94 -5.70 16.74
N ILE A 91 -18.43 -5.41 15.52
CA ILE A 91 -18.52 -6.31 14.38
C ILE A 91 -17.83 -7.64 14.68
N LYS A 92 -16.62 -7.60 15.27
CA LYS A 92 -15.88 -8.80 15.69
C LYS A 92 -16.61 -9.64 16.72
N LYS A 93 -17.36 -9.02 17.62
CA LYS A 93 -18.17 -9.73 18.63
C LYS A 93 -19.45 -10.34 18.04
N LYS A 94 -19.98 -9.72 16.99
CA LYS A 94 -21.28 -10.10 16.39
C LYS A 94 -21.15 -11.24 15.38
N TYR A 95 -20.04 -11.32 14.64
CA TYR A 95 -19.91 -12.26 13.52
C TYR A 95 -18.65 -13.12 13.64
N GLU A 96 -18.79 -14.41 13.37
CA GLU A 96 -17.70 -15.37 13.27
C GLU A 96 -16.90 -15.19 11.97
N PRO A 97 -15.60 -15.56 11.95
CA PRO A 97 -14.73 -15.41 10.78
C PRO A 97 -15.27 -16.01 9.48
N GLU A 98 -16.00 -17.13 9.58
CA GLU A 98 -16.55 -17.86 8.44
C GLU A 98 -17.58 -17.02 7.67
N ILE A 99 -18.30 -16.14 8.37
CA ILE A 99 -19.26 -15.22 7.72
C ILE A 99 -18.53 -14.23 6.84
N PHE A 100 -17.43 -13.66 7.34
CA PHE A 100 -16.60 -12.73 6.53
C PHE A 100 -15.98 -13.43 5.33
N LEU A 101 -15.44 -14.63 5.49
CA LEU A 101 -14.88 -15.41 4.38
C LEU A 101 -15.92 -15.66 3.29
N LYS A 102 -17.12 -16.07 3.69
CA LYS A 102 -18.22 -16.35 2.76
C LYS A 102 -18.71 -15.06 2.06
N GLU A 103 -18.93 -14.00 2.81
CA GLU A 103 -19.62 -12.81 2.34
C GLU A 103 -18.72 -11.79 1.66
N ILE A 104 -17.43 -11.71 2.07
CA ILE A 104 -16.47 -10.71 1.56
C ILE A 104 -15.10 -11.30 1.20
N SER A 105 -14.97 -12.62 1.14
CA SER A 105 -13.73 -13.34 0.78
C SER A 105 -12.51 -12.98 1.66
N MET A 106 -12.73 -12.54 2.90
CA MET A 106 -11.69 -12.13 3.87
C MET A 106 -12.03 -12.67 5.26
N ALA A 107 -10.99 -12.94 6.07
CA ALA A 107 -11.19 -13.47 7.42
C ALA A 107 -11.84 -12.48 8.39
N HIS A 108 -11.39 -11.22 8.40
CA HIS A 108 -11.92 -10.17 9.27
C HIS A 108 -11.69 -8.77 8.70
N PRO A 109 -12.63 -7.82 8.87
CA PRO A 109 -12.40 -6.40 8.64
C PRO A 109 -11.71 -5.78 9.87
N ASN A 110 -10.46 -6.18 10.16
CA ASN A 110 -9.71 -5.73 11.34
C ASN A 110 -9.24 -4.27 11.28
N ILE A 111 -9.36 -3.64 10.14
CA ILE A 111 -8.85 -2.31 9.88
C ILE A 111 -10.01 -1.31 9.96
N VAL A 112 -9.84 -0.29 10.79
CA VAL A 112 -10.88 0.74 11.05
C VAL A 112 -11.34 1.48 9.79
N SER A 113 -10.49 1.57 8.78
CA SER A 113 -10.81 2.22 7.50
C SER A 113 -11.53 1.30 6.50
N TYR A 114 -11.80 0.04 6.83
CA TYR A 114 -12.58 -0.85 5.95
C TYR A 114 -14.04 -0.41 5.85
N PRO A 115 -14.73 -0.77 4.73
CA PRO A 115 -16.10 -0.30 4.48
C PRO A 115 -17.09 -0.64 5.59
N ILE A 116 -17.12 -1.88 6.09
CA ILE A 116 -18.14 -2.29 7.08
C ILE A 116 -18.10 -1.42 8.35
N PRO A 117 -16.97 -1.22 9.06
CA PRO A 117 -16.91 -0.33 10.21
C PRO A 117 -17.26 1.12 9.86
N ARG A 118 -16.77 1.61 8.73
CA ARG A 118 -17.02 2.99 8.29
C ARG A 118 -18.46 3.25 7.93
N LEU A 119 -19.10 2.33 7.21
CA LEU A 119 -20.51 2.45 6.85
C LEU A 119 -21.40 2.36 8.08
N LYS A 120 -21.05 1.49 9.05
CA LYS A 120 -21.76 1.43 10.34
C LYS A 120 -21.69 2.78 11.04
N TYR A 121 -20.49 3.35 11.21
CA TYR A 121 -20.31 4.68 11.77
C TYR A 121 -21.11 5.76 11.02
N ILE A 122 -21.00 5.78 9.69
CA ILE A 122 -21.71 6.76 8.85
C ILE A 122 -23.20 6.65 9.07
N LYS A 123 -23.76 5.42 9.10
CA LYS A 123 -25.18 5.20 9.30
C LYS A 123 -25.68 5.67 10.66
N GLU A 124 -24.86 5.61 11.69
CA GLU A 124 -25.22 6.00 13.06
C GLU A 124 -25.07 7.51 13.32
N HIS A 125 -24.21 8.21 12.55
CA HIS A 125 -23.85 9.59 12.84
C HIS A 125 -24.27 10.60 11.77
N PHE A 126 -24.74 10.14 10.59
CA PHE A 126 -25.19 11.03 9.52
C PHE A 126 -26.68 10.83 9.24
N GLU A 127 -27.39 11.93 9.08
CA GLU A 127 -28.78 11.95 8.63
C GLU A 127 -28.84 12.14 7.09
N ASN A 128 -29.91 11.64 6.47
CA ASN A 128 -30.18 11.85 5.04
C ASN A 128 -29.00 11.52 4.13
N ILE A 129 -28.49 10.28 4.23
CA ILE A 129 -27.37 9.81 3.42
C ILE A 129 -27.88 9.56 2.00
N GLU A 130 -27.45 10.39 1.05
CA GLU A 130 -27.79 10.29 -0.37
C GLU A 130 -26.71 9.62 -1.20
N SER A 131 -25.44 9.74 -0.78
CA SER A 131 -24.32 9.12 -1.48
C SER A 131 -23.14 8.85 -0.57
N ILE A 132 -22.41 7.75 -0.85
CA ILE A 132 -21.13 7.43 -0.23
C ILE A 132 -20.20 6.92 -1.32
N CYS A 133 -19.01 7.51 -1.45
CA CYS A 133 -17.99 7.04 -2.40
C CYS A 133 -16.58 7.19 -1.82
N GLN A 134 -15.59 6.66 -2.52
CA GLN A 134 -14.16 6.83 -2.22
C GLN A 134 -13.49 7.77 -3.21
N PRO A 135 -12.27 8.26 -2.96
CA PRO A 135 -11.60 9.24 -3.82
C PRO A 135 -11.47 8.81 -5.28
N LYS A 136 -11.22 7.54 -5.57
CA LYS A 136 -11.14 7.02 -6.95
C LYS A 136 -12.48 7.12 -7.68
N ASP A 137 -13.57 6.82 -6.98
CA ASP A 137 -14.92 6.87 -7.51
C ASP A 137 -15.32 8.32 -7.86
N PHE A 138 -14.94 9.25 -6.97
CA PHE A 138 -15.09 10.70 -7.20
C PHE A 138 -14.28 11.16 -8.44
N ILE A 139 -13.02 10.73 -8.59
CA ILE A 139 -12.22 11.09 -9.77
C ILE A 139 -12.86 10.56 -11.05
N CYS A 140 -13.36 9.32 -11.03
CA CYS A 140 -14.08 8.72 -12.15
C CYS A 140 -15.30 9.56 -12.53
N GLU A 141 -16.08 9.99 -11.56
CA GLU A 141 -17.24 10.85 -11.75
C GLU A 141 -16.87 12.22 -12.34
N GLN A 142 -15.81 12.86 -11.86
CA GLN A 142 -15.35 14.14 -12.40
C GLN A 142 -14.89 14.05 -13.86
N LEU A 143 -14.24 12.93 -14.22
CA LEU A 143 -13.76 12.71 -15.58
C LEU A 143 -14.91 12.35 -16.54
N THR A 144 -15.87 11.53 -16.11
CA THR A 144 -16.82 10.84 -17.02
C THR A 144 -18.28 11.14 -16.74
N GLY A 145 -18.62 11.79 -15.64
CA GLY A 145 -19.97 11.96 -15.15
C GLY A 145 -20.59 10.67 -14.56
N LYS A 146 -19.80 9.60 -14.38
CA LYS A 146 -20.26 8.32 -13.84
C LYS A 146 -19.52 7.93 -12.57
N ARG A 147 -20.25 7.57 -11.53
CA ARG A 147 -19.69 7.10 -10.26
C ARG A 147 -19.56 5.57 -10.29
N VAL A 148 -18.38 5.11 -10.65
CA VAL A 148 -18.05 3.69 -10.84
C VAL A 148 -16.86 3.33 -9.94
N THR A 149 -16.88 2.12 -9.40
CA THR A 149 -15.82 1.59 -8.55
C THR A 149 -15.42 0.17 -8.93
N ASP A 150 -14.46 -0.40 -8.19
CA ASP A 150 -14.01 -1.79 -8.31
C ASP A 150 -14.08 -2.52 -6.96
N GLN A 151 -14.05 -3.86 -7.04
CA GLN A 151 -14.15 -4.72 -5.87
C GLN A 151 -12.99 -4.55 -4.88
N TYR A 152 -11.78 -4.19 -5.34
CA TYR A 152 -10.61 -4.03 -4.49
C TYR A 152 -10.63 -2.72 -3.71
N SER A 153 -11.17 -1.65 -4.29
CA SER A 153 -11.37 -0.37 -3.60
C SER A 153 -12.43 -0.48 -2.50
N TRP A 154 -13.39 -1.39 -2.66
CA TRP A 154 -14.42 -1.68 -1.66
C TRP A 154 -14.20 -3.02 -0.93
N ARG A 155 -12.96 -3.51 -0.93
CA ARG A 155 -12.56 -4.69 -0.16
C ARG A 155 -12.97 -4.54 1.31
N GLY A 156 -13.59 -5.58 1.86
CA GLY A 156 -14.19 -5.54 3.21
C GLY A 156 -15.69 -5.19 3.23
N LEU A 157 -16.32 -4.98 2.04
CA LEU A 157 -17.75 -4.99 1.80
C LEU A 157 -18.08 -5.74 0.50
N ALA A 158 -17.23 -5.61 -0.51
CA ALA A 158 -17.34 -6.38 -1.73
C ALA A 158 -16.91 -7.83 -1.51
N ASN A 159 -17.67 -8.76 -2.06
CA ASN A 159 -17.22 -10.13 -2.26
C ASN A 159 -16.29 -10.14 -3.48
N LEU A 160 -15.03 -10.50 -3.27
CA LEU A 160 -14.01 -10.38 -4.31
C LEU A 160 -14.13 -11.47 -5.38
N ASP A 161 -14.80 -12.59 -5.07
CA ASP A 161 -15.04 -13.67 -6.04
C ASP A 161 -16.21 -13.34 -6.97
N THR A 162 -17.30 -12.82 -6.42
CA THR A 162 -18.50 -12.43 -7.20
C THR A 162 -18.40 -11.04 -7.80
N LYS A 163 -17.45 -10.23 -7.33
CA LYS A 163 -17.22 -8.82 -7.72
C LYS A 163 -18.47 -7.93 -7.53
N CYS A 164 -19.24 -8.23 -6.47
CA CYS A 164 -20.43 -7.49 -6.06
C CYS A 164 -20.35 -7.09 -4.59
N TYR A 165 -21.11 -6.10 -4.17
CA TYR A 165 -21.28 -5.81 -2.75
C TYR A 165 -21.96 -6.99 -2.04
N SER A 166 -21.57 -7.26 -0.80
CA SER A 166 -22.25 -8.25 0.03
C SER A 166 -23.64 -7.76 0.40
N VAL A 167 -24.66 -8.39 -0.17
CA VAL A 167 -26.07 -8.11 0.15
C VAL A 167 -26.36 -8.35 1.62
N PHE A 168 -25.71 -9.37 2.22
CA PHE A 168 -25.82 -9.65 3.64
C PHE A 168 -25.40 -8.45 4.50
N PHE A 169 -24.19 -7.93 4.30
CA PHE A 169 -23.71 -6.81 5.08
C PHE A 169 -24.42 -5.49 4.74
N LEU A 170 -24.84 -5.26 3.52
CA LEU A 170 -25.68 -4.09 3.18
C LEU A 170 -26.98 -4.11 3.97
N ASN A 171 -27.66 -5.24 4.05
CA ASN A 171 -28.89 -5.40 4.82
C ASN A 171 -28.64 -5.22 6.33
N GLU A 172 -27.59 -5.83 6.87
CA GLU A 172 -27.22 -5.73 8.29
C GLU A 172 -26.90 -4.29 8.72
N LEU A 173 -26.33 -3.49 7.81
CA LEU A 173 -26.00 -2.08 8.03
C LEU A 173 -27.19 -1.16 7.69
N GLY A 174 -28.24 -1.66 7.05
CA GLY A 174 -29.35 -0.82 6.56
C GLY A 174 -28.92 0.18 5.49
N ILE A 175 -27.99 -0.20 4.63
CA ILE A 175 -27.46 0.62 3.51
C ILE A 175 -28.13 0.18 2.21
N ASP A 176 -28.77 1.11 1.51
CA ASP A 176 -29.25 0.86 0.14
C ASP A 176 -28.05 0.93 -0.82
N GLU A 177 -27.86 -0.12 -1.63
CA GLU A 177 -26.77 -0.18 -2.62
C GLU A 177 -26.79 1.03 -3.59
N LYS A 178 -27.94 1.63 -3.83
CA LYS A 178 -28.08 2.78 -4.74
C LYS A 178 -27.31 4.02 -4.32
N ILE A 179 -26.99 4.15 -3.03
CA ILE A 179 -26.17 5.28 -2.54
C ILE A 179 -24.67 5.04 -2.70
N LEU A 180 -24.27 3.83 -3.13
CA LEU A 180 -22.89 3.43 -3.38
C LEU A 180 -22.56 3.52 -4.88
N PRO A 181 -21.28 3.59 -5.28
CA PRO A 181 -20.87 3.56 -6.69
C PRO A 181 -21.26 2.25 -7.39
N GLU A 182 -21.53 2.31 -8.69
CA GLU A 182 -21.72 1.10 -9.50
C GLU A 182 -20.45 0.26 -9.51
N MET A 183 -20.52 -1.00 -9.08
CA MET A 183 -19.35 -1.89 -9.05
C MET A 183 -19.09 -2.54 -10.38
N LYS A 184 -17.84 -2.46 -10.87
CA LYS A 184 -17.35 -3.10 -12.08
C LYS A 184 -16.00 -3.75 -11.86
N ASP A 185 -15.56 -4.60 -12.78
CA ASP A 185 -14.18 -5.08 -12.76
C ASP A 185 -13.19 -3.91 -12.97
N TYR A 186 -12.05 -3.95 -12.32
CA TYR A 186 -11.03 -2.89 -12.39
C TYR A 186 -10.51 -2.62 -13.83
N THR A 187 -10.61 -3.60 -14.74
CA THR A 187 -10.25 -3.44 -16.16
C THR A 187 -11.40 -2.91 -17.01
N SER A 188 -12.58 -2.74 -16.42
CA SER A 188 -13.78 -2.34 -17.18
C SER A 188 -13.72 -0.90 -17.64
N PHE A 189 -14.33 -0.65 -18.77
CA PHE A 189 -14.62 0.69 -19.26
C PHE A 189 -15.61 1.40 -18.32
N ALA A 190 -15.21 2.54 -17.79
CA ALA A 190 -16.04 3.38 -16.92
C ALA A 190 -16.86 4.42 -17.70
N GLY A 191 -16.27 5.01 -18.73
CA GLY A 191 -16.86 6.06 -19.54
C GLY A 191 -15.82 6.75 -20.41
N VAL A 192 -16.17 7.87 -21.00
CA VAL A 192 -15.25 8.75 -21.72
C VAL A 192 -15.12 10.07 -20.97
N THR A 193 -14.00 10.74 -21.11
CA THR A 193 -13.80 12.06 -20.53
C THR A 193 -14.81 13.07 -21.09
N ASN A 194 -15.30 13.95 -20.20
CA ASN A 194 -15.86 15.24 -20.63
C ASN A 194 -14.72 16.18 -21.04
N GLU A 195 -15.03 17.26 -21.74
CA GLU A 195 -14.06 18.34 -21.94
C GLU A 195 -13.81 19.07 -20.62
N LEU A 196 -12.54 19.15 -20.19
CA LEU A 196 -12.17 19.71 -18.89
C LEU A 196 -11.11 20.81 -19.07
N LEU A 197 -11.42 21.99 -18.55
CA LEU A 197 -10.45 23.08 -18.43
C LEU A 197 -9.52 22.82 -17.24
N LEU A 198 -8.23 22.70 -17.52
CA LEU A 198 -7.22 22.37 -16.51
C LEU A 198 -6.52 23.61 -15.91
N GLY A 199 -6.85 24.80 -16.41
CA GLY A 199 -6.14 26.05 -16.13
C GLY A 199 -5.05 26.34 -17.16
N GLU A 200 -4.51 27.58 -17.14
CA GLU A 200 -3.43 28.04 -18.02
C GLU A 200 -3.71 27.84 -19.53
N GLY A 201 -4.98 27.84 -19.92
CA GLY A 201 -5.40 27.61 -21.31
C GLY A 201 -5.26 26.15 -21.79
N ARG A 202 -5.00 25.22 -20.87
CA ARG A 202 -4.90 23.78 -21.16
C ARG A 202 -6.26 23.11 -21.02
N THR A 203 -6.55 22.16 -21.89
CA THR A 203 -7.81 21.40 -21.90
C THR A 203 -7.53 19.92 -22.08
N LEU A 204 -8.18 19.08 -21.27
CA LEU A 204 -8.31 17.66 -21.56
C LEU A 204 -9.51 17.48 -22.49
N LYS A 205 -9.29 16.84 -23.63
CA LYS A 205 -10.33 16.64 -24.65
C LYS A 205 -11.43 15.69 -24.15
N ALA A 206 -12.64 15.90 -24.60
CA ALA A 206 -13.71 14.92 -24.48
C ALA A 206 -13.40 13.65 -25.30
N GLY A 207 -14.00 12.53 -24.89
CA GLY A 207 -13.99 11.28 -25.65
C GLY A 207 -12.81 10.35 -25.39
N ILE A 208 -11.91 10.65 -24.46
CA ILE A 208 -10.84 9.73 -24.06
C ILE A 208 -11.43 8.63 -23.17
N PRO A 209 -11.25 7.33 -23.50
CA PRO A 209 -11.70 6.22 -22.66
C PRO A 209 -11.08 6.25 -21.27
N VAL A 210 -11.91 6.07 -20.24
CA VAL A 210 -11.49 5.96 -18.82
C VAL A 210 -11.82 4.55 -18.35
N TYR A 211 -10.85 3.91 -17.71
CA TYR A 211 -10.97 2.59 -17.10
C TYR A 211 -10.98 2.70 -15.59
N VAL A 212 -11.71 1.82 -14.92
CA VAL A 212 -12.02 1.89 -13.48
C VAL A 212 -10.77 1.93 -12.63
N GLY A 213 -9.79 1.07 -12.89
CA GLY A 213 -8.55 1.01 -12.13
C GLY A 213 -8.68 0.34 -10.76
N LEU A 214 -7.64 0.44 -9.95
CA LEU A 214 -7.46 -0.23 -8.66
C LEU A 214 -7.23 0.80 -7.55
N ASN A 215 -7.36 0.42 -6.28
CA ASN A 215 -6.80 1.24 -5.21
C ASN A 215 -5.26 1.25 -5.27
N ASP A 216 -4.62 2.19 -4.54
CA ASP A 216 -3.17 2.43 -4.55
C ASP A 216 -2.35 1.17 -4.22
N TYR A 217 -2.79 0.39 -3.23
CA TYR A 217 -2.09 -0.83 -2.82
C TYR A 217 -2.07 -1.89 -3.94
N TYR A 218 -3.23 -2.22 -4.51
CA TYR A 218 -3.30 -3.23 -5.58
C TYR A 218 -2.73 -2.72 -6.90
N ALA A 219 -2.90 -1.43 -7.20
CA ALA A 219 -2.23 -0.82 -8.33
C ALA A 219 -0.71 -0.86 -8.18
N SER A 220 -0.19 -0.67 -6.95
CA SER A 220 1.24 -0.80 -6.67
C SER A 220 1.75 -2.22 -6.93
N LEU A 221 1.06 -3.25 -6.45
CA LEU A 221 1.42 -4.65 -6.73
C LEU A 221 1.47 -4.93 -8.23
N LEU A 222 0.47 -4.44 -8.98
CA LEU A 222 0.43 -4.59 -10.43
C LEU A 222 1.61 -3.88 -11.11
N GLY A 223 1.92 -2.64 -10.69
CA GLY A 223 3.06 -1.86 -11.19
C GLY A 223 4.42 -2.43 -10.77
N MET A 224 4.46 -3.28 -9.75
CA MET A 224 5.65 -4.05 -9.38
C MET A 224 5.78 -5.36 -10.17
N GLY A 225 4.78 -5.75 -10.95
CA GLY A 225 4.75 -7.02 -11.67
C GLY A 225 4.40 -8.23 -10.78
N ILE A 226 3.91 -7.98 -9.57
CA ILE A 226 3.52 -9.01 -8.60
C ILE A 226 2.18 -9.63 -9.00
N ARG A 227 2.14 -10.93 -9.29
CA ARG A 227 0.94 -11.60 -9.82
C ARG A 227 0.83 -13.08 -9.51
N ASN A 228 1.94 -13.78 -9.32
CA ASN A 228 1.97 -15.24 -9.29
C ASN A 228 2.27 -15.77 -7.89
N THR A 229 1.74 -16.92 -7.56
CA THR A 229 2.10 -17.63 -6.32
C THR A 229 3.62 -17.70 -6.15
N GLY A 230 4.09 -17.29 -4.97
CA GLY A 230 5.51 -17.19 -4.62
C GLY A 230 6.17 -15.84 -4.96
N ASP A 231 5.45 -14.89 -5.55
CA ASP A 231 5.95 -13.52 -5.68
C ASP A 231 5.95 -12.86 -4.28
N LEU A 232 7.14 -12.59 -3.75
CA LEU A 232 7.33 -11.83 -2.50
C LEU A 232 7.55 -10.36 -2.83
N PHE A 233 6.87 -9.48 -2.14
CA PHE A 233 6.97 -8.05 -2.35
C PHE A 233 7.16 -7.28 -1.05
N ASP A 234 7.80 -6.13 -1.18
CA ASP A 234 8.04 -5.18 -0.12
C ASP A 234 7.74 -3.75 -0.62
N ILE A 235 6.70 -3.14 -0.05
CA ILE A 235 6.32 -1.75 -0.35
C ILE A 235 6.73 -0.89 0.82
N SER A 236 7.84 -0.18 0.66
CA SER A 236 8.43 0.64 1.70
C SER A 236 7.88 2.07 1.72
N GLY A 237 7.37 2.48 2.86
CA GLY A 237 6.84 3.81 3.13
C GLY A 237 7.21 4.29 4.53
N THR A 238 6.37 5.13 5.15
CA THR A 238 6.43 5.43 6.60
C THR A 238 6.21 4.15 7.40
N SER A 239 5.21 3.35 7.02
CA SER A 239 5.03 1.93 7.31
C SER A 239 5.50 1.12 6.11
N GLU A 240 5.74 -0.17 6.29
CA GLU A 240 6.22 -1.07 5.24
C GLU A 240 5.34 -2.30 5.18
N HIS A 241 4.97 -2.70 3.96
CA HIS A 241 4.11 -3.85 3.70
C HIS A 241 4.96 -4.96 3.11
N LEU A 242 5.16 -6.03 3.86
CA LEU A 242 5.73 -7.27 3.32
C LEU A 242 4.62 -8.26 3.06
N GLY A 243 4.59 -8.84 1.87
CA GLY A 243 3.58 -9.83 1.52
C GLY A 243 4.00 -10.76 0.40
N VAL A 244 3.23 -11.81 0.26
CA VAL A 244 3.43 -12.86 -0.73
C VAL A 244 2.11 -13.19 -1.44
N ILE A 245 2.21 -13.61 -2.68
CA ILE A 245 1.07 -14.17 -3.42
C ILE A 245 0.99 -15.66 -3.13
N GLU A 246 -0.19 -16.12 -2.72
CA GLU A 246 -0.47 -17.52 -2.36
C GLU A 246 -1.72 -18.03 -3.08
N ASN A 247 -1.84 -19.35 -3.22
CA ASN A 247 -2.97 -19.98 -3.88
C ASN A 247 -4.23 -20.13 -3.00
N LYS A 248 -4.16 -19.75 -1.71
CA LYS A 248 -5.28 -19.85 -0.76
C LYS A 248 -5.32 -18.67 0.19
N VAL A 249 -6.52 -18.26 0.55
CA VAL A 249 -6.76 -17.32 1.65
C VAL A 249 -6.43 -18.01 2.98
N LYS A 250 -5.71 -17.34 3.85
CA LYS A 250 -5.44 -17.78 5.24
C LYS A 250 -6.34 -17.01 6.19
N ALA A 251 -7.15 -17.77 6.95
CA ALA A 251 -8.23 -17.24 7.77
C ALA A 251 -7.85 -16.92 9.22
N ASP A 252 -6.77 -17.51 9.72
CA ASP A 252 -6.42 -17.61 11.14
C ASP A 252 -5.25 -16.71 11.56
N THR A 253 -4.92 -15.71 10.76
CA THR A 253 -3.68 -14.97 10.95
C THR A 253 -3.90 -13.58 11.52
N GLU A 254 -2.93 -13.10 12.27
CA GLU A 254 -2.76 -11.70 12.62
C GLU A 254 -2.38 -10.82 11.41
N LEU A 255 -2.25 -11.44 10.24
CA LEU A 255 -1.92 -10.85 8.97
C LEU A 255 -3.17 -10.68 8.11
N VAL A 256 -3.06 -9.89 7.06
CA VAL A 256 -4.15 -9.65 6.12
C VAL A 256 -4.06 -10.65 4.98
N SER A 257 -5.15 -11.36 4.70
CA SER A 257 -5.24 -12.29 3.58
C SER A 257 -6.54 -12.07 2.81
N GLY A 258 -6.50 -12.21 1.50
CA GLY A 258 -7.66 -12.08 0.63
C GLY A 258 -7.32 -12.17 -0.86
N PRO A 259 -8.31 -12.28 -1.74
CA PRO A 259 -8.12 -12.41 -3.17
C PRO A 259 -7.38 -11.20 -3.79
N TYR A 260 -6.54 -11.51 -4.77
CA TYR A 260 -5.86 -10.56 -5.63
C TYR A 260 -5.65 -11.18 -7.02
N LEU A 261 -6.19 -10.55 -8.06
CA LEU A 261 -6.22 -11.05 -9.45
C LEU A 261 -6.82 -12.47 -9.51
N TYR A 262 -6.03 -13.47 -9.84
CA TYR A 262 -6.41 -14.89 -9.93
C TYR A 262 -5.93 -15.72 -8.74
N GLU A 263 -5.22 -15.09 -7.81
CA GLU A 263 -4.57 -15.69 -6.65
C GLU A 263 -5.02 -14.96 -5.38
N ASN A 264 -4.24 -15.09 -4.31
CA ASN A 264 -4.50 -14.40 -3.05
C ASN A 264 -3.24 -13.68 -2.59
N VAL A 265 -3.43 -12.52 -1.96
CA VAL A 265 -2.38 -11.81 -1.27
C VAL A 265 -2.42 -12.11 0.23
N HIS A 266 -1.25 -12.36 0.82
CA HIS A 266 -1.07 -12.51 2.25
C HIS A 266 0.04 -11.57 2.71
N TYR A 267 -0.24 -10.63 3.61
CA TYR A 267 0.73 -9.60 3.98
C TYR A 267 0.57 -9.08 5.40
N GLY A 268 1.67 -8.57 5.94
CA GLY A 268 1.70 -7.81 7.18
C GLY A 268 2.19 -6.39 6.95
N VAL A 269 1.93 -5.51 7.92
CA VAL A 269 2.29 -4.10 7.87
C VAL A 269 3.01 -3.71 9.15
N THR A 270 4.21 -3.13 9.04
CA THR A 270 4.93 -2.52 10.16
C THR A 270 4.39 -1.13 10.47
N ALA A 271 4.60 -0.61 11.68
CA ALA A 271 4.15 0.74 12.04
C ALA A 271 5.19 1.81 11.72
N SER A 272 6.49 1.52 11.79
CA SER A 272 7.53 2.54 11.89
C SER A 272 8.77 2.30 11.02
N SER A 273 8.68 1.60 9.90
CA SER A 273 9.83 1.28 9.06
C SER A 273 10.58 2.52 8.56
N GLY A 274 9.99 3.30 7.69
CA GLY A 274 10.62 4.52 7.16
C GLY A 274 10.91 5.58 8.23
N ALA A 275 10.14 5.60 9.32
CA ALA A 275 10.41 6.46 10.47
C ALA A 275 11.70 6.02 11.18
N SER A 276 11.90 4.73 11.38
CA SER A 276 13.09 4.15 12.02
C SER A 276 14.34 4.33 11.16
N ILE A 277 14.22 4.14 9.84
CA ILE A 277 15.32 4.43 8.90
C ILE A 277 15.72 5.92 8.97
N LYS A 278 14.75 6.83 8.91
CA LYS A 278 15.01 8.28 9.04
C LYS A 278 15.63 8.64 10.38
N PHE A 279 15.19 7.98 11.46
CA PHE A 279 15.77 8.17 12.79
C PHE A 279 17.23 7.74 12.81
N GLY A 280 17.56 6.55 12.30
CA GLY A 280 18.94 6.06 12.19
C GLY A 280 19.81 6.98 11.32
N LEU A 281 19.33 7.40 10.15
CA LEU A 281 20.07 8.28 9.25
C LEU A 281 20.38 9.67 9.86
N LYS A 282 19.54 10.18 10.76
CA LYS A 282 19.82 11.43 11.49
C LYS A 282 21.02 11.32 12.43
N LEU A 283 21.41 10.12 12.82
CA LEU A 283 22.59 9.88 13.67
C LEU A 283 23.89 9.94 12.87
N LEU A 284 23.84 9.78 11.54
CA LEU A 284 25.03 9.79 10.68
C LEU A 284 25.55 11.22 10.44
N SER A 285 26.83 11.43 10.68
CA SER A 285 27.57 12.62 10.24
C SER A 285 27.92 12.54 8.75
N GLU A 286 28.19 11.34 8.24
CA GLU A 286 28.43 10.99 6.84
C GLU A 286 27.36 10.00 6.37
N LYS A 287 27.03 10.02 5.07
CA LYS A 287 25.86 9.29 4.54
C LYS A 287 26.13 7.83 4.19
N GLU A 288 27.35 7.35 4.27
CA GLU A 288 27.72 5.99 3.84
C GLU A 288 27.91 5.04 5.04
N ILE A 289 27.38 3.84 4.90
CA ILE A 289 27.51 2.75 5.85
C ILE A 289 28.29 1.63 5.17
N GLU A 290 29.46 1.29 5.73
CA GLU A 290 30.28 0.18 5.28
C GLU A 290 29.90 -1.11 6.04
N LEU A 291 29.07 -1.97 5.42
CA LEU A 291 28.51 -3.17 6.04
C LEU A 291 29.56 -4.08 6.67
N GLU A 292 30.66 -4.36 5.94
CA GLU A 292 31.72 -5.27 6.39
C GLU A 292 32.46 -4.75 7.64
N LYS A 293 32.63 -3.44 7.74
CA LYS A 293 33.28 -2.82 8.88
C LYS A 293 32.38 -2.87 10.12
N ILE A 294 31.11 -2.55 9.96
CA ILE A 294 30.14 -2.50 11.06
C ILE A 294 29.94 -3.89 11.68
N ARG A 295 29.83 -4.93 10.86
CA ARG A 295 29.63 -6.31 11.32
C ARG A 295 30.74 -6.81 12.23
N LYS A 296 31.97 -6.37 12.04
CA LYS A 296 33.13 -6.73 12.90
C LYS A 296 33.08 -6.12 14.29
N ASN A 297 32.33 -5.04 14.46
CA ASN A 297 32.28 -4.27 15.70
C ASN A 297 31.09 -4.64 16.61
N HIS A 298 30.28 -5.63 16.24
CA HIS A 298 29.12 -6.08 17.03
C HIS A 298 28.12 -4.96 17.36
N PRO A 299 27.47 -4.36 16.35
CA PRO A 299 26.52 -3.26 16.54
C PRO A 299 25.37 -3.67 17.47
N PRO A 300 24.72 -2.71 18.19
CA PRO A 300 23.56 -3.01 19.03
C PRO A 300 22.39 -3.55 18.18
N ILE A 301 21.37 -4.10 18.83
CA ILE A 301 20.12 -4.51 18.20
C ILE A 301 19.07 -3.42 18.45
N PHE A 302 18.29 -3.09 17.43
CA PHE A 302 17.26 -2.07 17.55
C PHE A 302 15.85 -2.65 17.36
N LEU A 303 14.94 -2.35 18.30
CA LEU A 303 13.50 -2.55 18.10
C LEU A 303 12.93 -1.31 17.40
N PRO A 304 12.40 -1.41 16.17
CA PRO A 304 12.02 -0.25 15.36
C PRO A 304 10.62 0.31 15.69
N TYR A 305 10.13 0.13 16.91
CA TYR A 305 8.74 0.40 17.30
C TYR A 305 8.49 1.85 17.74
N LEU A 306 9.03 2.82 16.98
CA LEU A 306 8.97 4.25 17.35
C LEU A 306 7.53 4.78 17.52
N ASN A 307 6.57 4.24 16.77
CA ASN A 307 5.15 4.63 16.81
C ASN A 307 4.25 3.42 17.17
N GLY A 308 4.72 2.56 18.05
CA GLY A 308 4.13 1.25 18.24
C GLY A 308 4.53 0.25 17.15
N GLU A 309 3.97 -0.95 17.19
CA GLU A 309 4.12 -1.94 16.13
C GLU A 309 2.78 -2.57 15.75
N ARG A 310 2.64 -2.88 14.46
CA ARG A 310 1.51 -3.61 13.91
C ARG A 310 1.84 -5.10 13.81
N ALA A 311 1.72 -5.67 12.65
CA ALA A 311 1.96 -7.09 12.43
C ALA A 311 3.43 -7.51 12.72
N PRO A 312 3.61 -8.67 13.35
CA PRO A 312 2.59 -9.54 13.95
C PRO A 312 2.28 -9.23 15.42
N ILE A 313 2.87 -8.19 15.99
CA ILE A 313 2.86 -7.88 17.44
C ILE A 313 1.57 -7.19 17.89
N TRP A 314 1.02 -6.27 17.09
CA TRP A 314 -0.20 -5.49 17.34
C TRP A 314 -0.20 -4.75 18.69
N ASP A 315 0.91 -4.07 19.01
CA ASP A 315 1.05 -3.27 20.22
C ASP A 315 1.33 -1.79 19.87
N ALA A 316 0.33 -0.95 20.06
CA ALA A 316 0.43 0.49 19.83
C ALA A 316 1.29 1.21 20.90
N ASP A 317 1.53 0.58 22.04
CA ASP A 317 2.28 1.15 23.17
C ASP A 317 3.77 0.75 23.14
N ALA A 318 4.16 -0.20 22.28
CA ALA A 318 5.56 -0.55 22.05
C ALA A 318 6.39 0.67 21.64
N LYS A 319 7.66 0.73 22.06
CA LYS A 319 8.57 1.85 21.77
C LYS A 319 9.90 1.35 21.22
N GLY A 320 10.58 2.24 20.50
CA GLY A 320 11.92 1.99 19.99
C GLY A 320 12.92 1.77 21.12
N MET A 321 13.84 0.81 20.95
CA MET A 321 14.86 0.47 21.94
C MET A 321 16.15 0.02 21.25
N TYR A 322 17.28 0.55 21.71
CA TYR A 322 18.60 -0.02 21.43
C TYR A 322 19.03 -0.95 22.55
N PHE A 323 19.44 -2.16 22.21
CA PHE A 323 19.93 -3.16 23.14
C PHE A 323 21.41 -3.48 22.86
N GLY A 324 22.25 -3.48 23.89
CA GLY A 324 23.66 -3.82 23.78
C GLY A 324 24.56 -2.65 23.35
N ILE A 325 24.20 -1.40 23.65
CA ILE A 325 25.08 -0.24 23.45
C ILE A 325 26.29 -0.36 24.38
N CYS A 326 27.49 -0.12 23.85
CA CYS A 326 28.73 -0.04 24.60
C CYS A 326 29.40 1.34 24.44
N GLU A 327 30.41 1.64 25.24
CA GLU A 327 31.09 2.94 25.28
C GLU A 327 31.65 3.37 23.91
N ASN A 328 32.13 2.39 23.14
CA ASN A 328 32.76 2.64 21.83
C ASN A 328 31.80 2.53 20.64
N CYS A 329 30.50 2.47 20.90
CA CYS A 329 29.49 2.35 19.84
C CYS A 329 29.47 3.62 18.97
N THR A 330 29.63 3.46 17.68
CA THR A 330 29.65 4.57 16.71
C THR A 330 28.25 4.95 16.23
N GLN A 331 28.12 6.15 15.64
CA GLN A 331 26.87 6.60 15.02
C GLN A 331 26.46 5.71 13.84
N GLU A 332 27.44 5.23 13.08
CA GLU A 332 27.25 4.32 11.95
C GLU A 332 26.66 2.98 12.41
N GLU A 333 27.13 2.46 13.55
CA GLU A 333 26.60 1.23 14.15
C GLU A 333 25.15 1.40 14.65
N LEU A 334 24.81 2.57 15.22
CA LEU A 334 23.44 2.88 15.62
C LEU A 334 22.51 3.02 14.40
N ALA A 335 22.98 3.68 13.33
CA ALA A 335 22.23 3.82 12.10
C ALA A 335 22.03 2.48 11.38
N TYR A 336 23.06 1.65 11.34
CA TYR A 336 22.98 0.29 10.82
C TYR A 336 21.97 -0.54 11.62
N ALA A 337 22.03 -0.50 12.95
CA ALA A 337 21.10 -1.22 13.82
C ALA A 337 19.64 -0.83 13.57
N ALA A 338 19.37 0.47 13.24
CA ALA A 338 18.03 0.91 12.87
C ALA A 338 17.55 0.29 11.54
N MET A 339 18.43 0.16 10.55
CA MET A 339 18.11 -0.52 9.28
C MET A 339 17.95 -2.02 9.48
N GLU A 340 18.83 -2.66 10.22
CA GLU A 340 18.76 -4.09 10.57
C GLU A 340 17.48 -4.41 11.34
N GLY A 341 17.10 -3.58 12.31
CA GLY A 341 15.85 -3.74 13.07
C GLY A 341 14.60 -3.70 12.20
N VAL A 342 14.58 -2.83 11.17
CA VAL A 342 13.50 -2.82 10.18
C VAL A 342 13.47 -4.14 9.40
N VAL A 343 14.62 -4.64 8.94
CA VAL A 343 14.69 -5.93 8.23
C VAL A 343 14.24 -7.08 9.12
N PHE A 344 14.57 -7.06 10.40
CA PHE A 344 14.10 -8.05 11.38
C PHE A 344 12.58 -7.98 11.59
N SER A 345 11.99 -6.79 11.62
CA SER A 345 10.54 -6.64 11.70
C SER A 345 9.84 -7.22 10.47
N LEU A 346 10.38 -7.00 9.28
CA LEU A 346 9.88 -7.62 8.05
C LEU A 346 10.04 -9.14 8.06
N TYR A 347 11.19 -9.64 8.51
CA TYR A 347 11.41 -11.08 8.60
C TYR A 347 10.48 -11.75 9.63
N HIS A 348 10.11 -11.04 10.70
CA HIS A 348 9.11 -11.51 11.67
C HIS A 348 7.73 -11.67 11.03
N ILE A 349 7.33 -10.76 10.15
CA ILE A 349 6.13 -10.91 9.32
C ILE A 349 6.24 -12.15 8.41
N TYR A 350 7.38 -12.33 7.73
CA TYR A 350 7.62 -13.48 6.86
C TYR A 350 7.58 -14.81 7.61
N GLU A 351 8.17 -14.87 8.81
CA GLU A 351 8.09 -16.03 9.70
C GLU A 351 6.64 -16.32 10.12
N SER A 352 5.86 -15.29 10.41
CA SER A 352 4.43 -15.41 10.74
C SER A 352 3.57 -15.90 9.57
N MET A 353 4.03 -15.71 8.32
CA MET A 353 3.42 -16.31 7.12
C MET A 353 3.74 -17.82 7.00
N GLY A 354 4.66 -18.35 7.82
CA GLY A 354 5.14 -19.73 7.74
C GLY A 354 6.29 -19.92 6.76
N CYS A 355 7.07 -18.87 6.49
CA CYS A 355 8.22 -18.87 5.57
C CYS A 355 7.88 -19.50 4.21
N PRO A 356 6.95 -18.94 3.43
CA PRO A 356 6.52 -19.50 2.17
C PRO A 356 7.70 -19.61 1.19
N GLU A 357 7.65 -20.59 0.30
CA GLU A 357 8.68 -20.74 -0.74
C GLU A 357 8.59 -19.58 -1.74
N VAL A 358 9.67 -18.82 -1.87
CA VAL A 358 9.78 -17.63 -2.72
C VAL A 358 11.10 -17.62 -3.48
N LYS A 359 11.15 -17.01 -4.66
CA LYS A 359 12.34 -16.99 -5.52
C LYS A 359 13.14 -15.70 -5.40
N ASN A 360 12.48 -14.60 -5.23
CA ASN A 360 13.05 -13.27 -5.09
C ASN A 360 12.08 -12.37 -4.34
N MET A 361 12.56 -11.22 -3.89
CA MET A 361 11.77 -10.16 -3.29
C MET A 361 11.81 -8.94 -4.21
N THR A 362 10.65 -8.43 -4.62
CA THR A 362 10.56 -7.16 -5.36
C THR A 362 10.30 -6.02 -4.37
N ILE A 363 11.15 -5.01 -4.38
CA ILE A 363 11.12 -3.87 -3.46
C ILE A 363 10.69 -2.61 -4.21
N SER A 364 9.76 -1.85 -3.64
CA SER A 364 9.34 -0.53 -4.13
C SER A 364 9.21 0.48 -3.01
N GLY A 365 8.97 1.75 -3.38
CA GLY A 365 8.72 2.83 -2.46
C GLY A 365 9.99 3.55 -1.96
N GLY A 366 9.82 4.36 -0.92
CA GLY A 366 10.85 5.34 -0.52
C GLY A 366 12.15 4.76 0.02
N ALA A 367 12.12 3.56 0.62
CA ALA A 367 13.32 2.93 1.15
C ALA A 367 14.08 2.07 0.11
N ALA A 368 13.49 1.78 -1.04
CA ALA A 368 14.15 1.05 -2.13
C ALA A 368 15.43 1.75 -2.66
N VAL A 369 15.59 3.04 -2.37
CA VAL A 369 16.78 3.82 -2.77
C VAL A 369 18.02 3.58 -1.91
N PHE A 370 17.91 2.82 -0.82
CA PHE A 370 19.04 2.56 0.09
C PHE A 370 19.68 1.19 -0.20
N PRO A 371 20.86 1.12 -0.90
CA PRO A 371 21.49 -0.14 -1.27
C PRO A 371 21.80 -1.03 -0.06
N VAL A 372 22.25 -0.42 1.04
CA VAL A 372 22.56 -1.13 2.31
C VAL A 372 21.34 -1.89 2.84
N LEU A 373 20.16 -1.24 2.83
CA LEU A 373 18.93 -1.87 3.29
C LEU A 373 18.49 -3.02 2.38
N ASN A 374 18.60 -2.83 1.06
CA ASN A 374 18.26 -3.84 0.06
C ASN A 374 19.20 -5.06 0.16
N GLN A 375 20.49 -4.83 0.39
CA GLN A 375 21.47 -5.89 0.63
C GLN A 375 21.18 -6.65 1.92
N LEU A 376 20.83 -5.96 3.02
CA LEU A 376 20.43 -6.60 4.29
C LEU A 376 19.17 -7.47 4.10
N LYS A 377 18.18 -7.00 3.33
CA LYS A 377 17.00 -7.81 2.98
C LYS A 377 17.39 -9.08 2.22
N ALA A 378 18.23 -8.97 1.18
CA ALA A 378 18.69 -10.13 0.42
C ALA A 378 19.40 -11.16 1.34
N GLU A 379 20.24 -10.70 2.24
CA GLU A 379 20.99 -11.57 3.16
C GLU A 379 20.12 -12.22 4.23
N MET A 380 19.20 -11.45 4.85
CA MET A 380 18.32 -11.97 5.89
C MET A 380 17.33 -13.00 5.38
N PHE A 381 16.75 -12.75 4.19
CA PHE A 381 15.80 -13.66 3.55
C PHE A 381 16.47 -14.77 2.74
N CYS A 382 17.78 -14.71 2.54
CA CYS A 382 18.56 -15.67 1.72
C CYS A 382 18.06 -15.81 0.27
N ILE A 383 17.50 -14.75 -0.31
CA ILE A 383 16.97 -14.67 -1.67
C ILE A 383 17.43 -13.38 -2.35
N PRO A 384 17.47 -13.32 -3.70
CA PRO A 384 17.71 -12.06 -4.38
C PRO A 384 16.63 -11.03 -4.06
N ALA A 385 17.05 -9.80 -3.75
CA ALA A 385 16.17 -8.63 -3.61
C ALA A 385 16.35 -7.71 -4.81
N GLN A 386 15.26 -7.32 -5.46
CA GLN A 386 15.30 -6.56 -6.71
C GLN A 386 14.52 -5.25 -6.57
N THR A 387 15.07 -4.17 -7.12
CA THR A 387 14.40 -2.87 -7.22
C THR A 387 13.95 -2.60 -8.65
N LEU A 388 13.05 -1.65 -8.82
CA LEU A 388 12.43 -1.33 -10.10
C LEU A 388 12.98 -0.01 -10.66
N GLU A 389 12.99 0.13 -12.01
CA GLU A 389 13.30 1.40 -12.66
C GLU A 389 12.26 2.47 -12.31
N GLU A 390 10.98 2.08 -12.19
CA GLU A 390 9.90 2.97 -11.83
C GLU A 390 9.47 2.76 -10.37
N ASN A 391 9.63 3.79 -9.55
CA ASN A 391 9.27 3.77 -8.13
C ASN A 391 7.81 4.21 -7.87
N GLU A 392 7.17 4.89 -8.82
CA GLU A 392 5.76 5.28 -8.71
C GLU A 392 4.85 4.14 -9.19
N THR A 393 4.96 3.02 -8.49
CA THR A 393 4.35 1.75 -8.88
C THR A 393 2.83 1.79 -8.93
N SER A 394 2.16 2.57 -8.06
CA SER A 394 0.69 2.75 -8.12
C SER A 394 0.26 3.44 -9.42
N ALA A 395 0.96 4.51 -9.82
CA ALA A 395 0.67 5.21 -11.06
C ALA A 395 1.02 4.35 -12.28
N LEU A 396 2.09 3.55 -12.21
CA LEU A 396 2.44 2.57 -13.26
C LEU A 396 1.36 1.48 -13.37
N GLY A 397 0.87 0.94 -12.26
CA GLY A 397 -0.21 -0.06 -12.25
C GLY A 397 -1.49 0.48 -12.89
N ALA A 398 -1.87 1.72 -12.57
CA ALA A 398 -2.97 2.40 -13.26
C ALA A 398 -2.69 2.55 -14.76
N SER A 399 -1.45 2.95 -15.15
CA SER A 399 -1.07 3.06 -16.58
C SER A 399 -1.12 1.71 -17.30
N ILE A 400 -0.79 0.60 -16.62
CA ILE A 400 -0.90 -0.77 -17.15
C ILE A 400 -2.37 -1.09 -17.49
N VAL A 401 -3.30 -0.76 -16.57
CA VAL A 401 -4.74 -0.95 -16.83
C VAL A 401 -5.20 -0.10 -18.02
N ALA A 402 -4.75 1.16 -18.11
CA ALA A 402 -5.07 2.02 -19.25
C ALA A 402 -4.49 1.47 -20.58
N ALA A 403 -3.25 0.96 -20.57
CA ALA A 403 -2.60 0.36 -21.74
C ALA A 403 -3.32 -0.92 -22.21
N LEU A 404 -3.80 -1.74 -21.28
CA LEU A 404 -4.64 -2.89 -21.58
C LEU A 404 -5.95 -2.44 -22.24
N GLY A 405 -6.62 -1.45 -21.65
CA GLY A 405 -7.86 -0.90 -22.17
C GLY A 405 -7.71 -0.26 -23.54
N ALA A 406 -6.57 0.37 -23.84
CA ALA A 406 -6.21 0.88 -25.16
C ALA A 406 -5.83 -0.20 -26.18
N GLY A 407 -5.78 -1.48 -25.75
CA GLY A 407 -5.43 -2.59 -26.62
C GLY A 407 -3.92 -2.69 -26.97
N TRP A 408 -3.05 -2.09 -26.16
CA TRP A 408 -1.60 -2.19 -26.38
C TRP A 408 -1.06 -3.60 -26.04
N TYR A 409 -1.69 -4.26 -25.09
CA TYR A 409 -1.38 -5.62 -24.64
C TYR A 409 -2.66 -6.46 -24.62
N LYS A 410 -2.51 -7.76 -24.82
CA LYS A 410 -3.63 -8.72 -24.76
C LYS A 410 -3.88 -9.21 -23.34
N THR A 411 -2.85 -9.26 -22.51
CA THR A 411 -2.91 -9.79 -21.15
C THR A 411 -2.14 -8.90 -20.17
N LEU A 412 -2.50 -8.98 -18.88
CA LEU A 412 -1.72 -8.36 -17.80
C LEU A 412 -0.29 -8.89 -17.74
N GLU A 413 -0.09 -10.17 -18.07
CA GLU A 413 1.23 -10.79 -18.09
C GLU A 413 2.14 -10.14 -19.12
N GLU A 414 1.66 -9.95 -20.34
CA GLU A 414 2.41 -9.25 -21.39
C GLU A 414 2.77 -7.83 -20.94
N ALA A 415 1.79 -7.10 -20.40
CA ALA A 415 1.97 -5.71 -19.97
C ALA A 415 2.97 -5.59 -18.81
N THR A 416 2.83 -6.39 -17.76
CA THR A 416 3.73 -6.32 -16.60
C THR A 416 5.14 -6.76 -16.94
N LYS A 417 5.32 -7.81 -17.76
CA LYS A 417 6.64 -8.26 -18.23
C LYS A 417 7.38 -7.18 -19.03
N ASP A 418 6.64 -6.41 -19.81
CA ASP A 418 7.21 -5.34 -20.64
C ASP A 418 7.46 -4.05 -19.84
N LEU A 419 6.59 -3.67 -18.92
CA LEU A 419 6.59 -2.36 -18.28
C LEU A 419 7.24 -2.33 -16.89
N CYS A 420 7.24 -3.45 -16.15
CA CYS A 420 7.84 -3.54 -14.81
C CYS A 420 9.30 -3.98 -14.94
N LYS A 421 10.19 -3.01 -15.26
CA LYS A 421 11.62 -3.30 -15.47
C LYS A 421 12.37 -3.29 -14.16
N ILE A 422 13.26 -4.30 -13.99
CA ILE A 422 14.19 -4.38 -12.86
C ILE A 422 15.34 -3.39 -13.09
N LYS A 423 15.65 -2.60 -12.07
CA LYS A 423 16.76 -1.65 -12.05
C LYS A 423 18.05 -2.30 -11.55
N GLU A 424 17.95 -2.99 -10.40
CA GLU A 424 19.10 -3.56 -9.72
C GLU A 424 18.70 -4.81 -8.94
N ILE A 425 19.62 -5.75 -8.81
CA ILE A 425 19.44 -7.00 -8.04
C ILE A 425 20.54 -7.11 -7.00
N PHE A 426 20.17 -7.31 -5.75
CA PHE A 426 21.03 -7.56 -4.61
C PHE A 426 21.00 -9.06 -4.31
N TYR A 427 22.16 -9.72 -4.40
CA TYR A 427 22.27 -11.15 -4.11
C TYR A 427 22.76 -11.39 -2.69
N PRO A 428 22.28 -12.45 -2.01
CA PRO A 428 22.82 -12.83 -0.71
C PRO A 428 24.30 -13.26 -0.86
N THR A 429 25.19 -12.69 -0.05
CA THR A 429 26.64 -12.91 -0.14
C THR A 429 27.15 -14.13 0.64
N GLY A 430 26.26 -14.91 1.24
CA GLY A 430 26.52 -16.25 1.78
C GLY A 430 27.22 -16.33 3.15
N GLY A 431 27.95 -15.34 3.60
CA GLY A 431 28.70 -15.39 4.88
C GLY A 431 27.96 -14.79 6.08
N HIS A 432 26.88 -14.06 5.85
CA HIS A 432 26.22 -13.23 6.86
C HIS A 432 24.87 -13.74 7.33
N ALA A 433 24.23 -14.61 6.59
CA ALA A 433 22.90 -15.13 6.93
C ALA A 433 22.85 -15.77 8.33
N GLU A 434 23.84 -16.63 8.68
CA GLU A 434 23.91 -17.25 10.00
C GLU A 434 24.09 -16.23 11.12
N TRP A 435 24.92 -15.20 10.90
CA TRP A 435 25.12 -14.12 11.86
C TRP A 435 23.85 -13.28 12.05
N LEU A 436 23.15 -12.93 10.99
CA LEU A 436 21.88 -12.23 11.04
C LEU A 436 20.79 -13.06 11.74
N GLN A 437 20.72 -14.36 11.48
CA GLN A 437 19.76 -15.26 12.13
C GLN A 437 20.00 -15.37 13.64
N LYS A 438 21.26 -15.41 14.10
CA LYS A 438 21.60 -15.36 15.54
C LYS A 438 21.17 -14.05 16.18
N ARG A 439 21.36 -12.93 15.52
CA ARG A 439 20.92 -11.61 16.00
C ARG A 439 19.40 -11.47 15.99
N TYR A 440 18.74 -12.01 14.96
CA TYR A 440 17.28 -12.05 14.88
C TYR A 440 16.66 -12.88 16.01
N SER A 441 17.26 -13.99 16.42
CA SER A 441 16.75 -14.75 17.56
C SER A 441 16.77 -13.92 18.86
N ILE A 442 17.82 -13.13 19.09
CA ILE A 442 17.87 -12.18 20.21
C ILE A 442 16.78 -11.10 20.04
N TYR A 443 16.67 -10.51 18.83
CA TYR A 443 15.66 -9.49 18.53
C TYR A 443 14.24 -9.95 18.89
N LYS A 444 13.86 -11.18 18.56
CA LYS A 444 12.53 -11.72 18.89
C LYS A 444 12.25 -11.83 20.38
N GLU A 445 13.29 -12.11 21.18
CA GLU A 445 13.17 -12.25 22.63
C GLU A 445 13.07 -10.91 23.35
N LEU A 446 13.53 -9.81 22.73
CA LEU A 446 13.57 -8.50 23.39
C LEU A 446 12.17 -7.94 23.65
N TYR A 447 11.27 -7.97 22.65
CA TYR A 447 9.93 -7.40 22.84
C TYR A 447 9.14 -8.08 23.98
N PRO A 448 9.02 -9.42 24.07
CA PRO A 448 8.37 -10.08 25.18
C PRO A 448 9.02 -9.74 26.54
N ALA A 449 10.34 -9.60 26.57
CA ALA A 449 11.08 -9.27 27.80
C ALA A 449 10.80 -7.86 28.33
N VAL A 450 10.47 -6.90 27.43
CA VAL A 450 10.24 -5.48 27.81
C VAL A 450 8.78 -5.04 27.71
N LYS A 451 7.87 -5.87 27.27
CA LYS A 451 6.45 -5.53 27.06
C LYS A 451 5.81 -4.89 28.30
N LEU A 452 6.00 -5.49 29.47
CA LEU A 452 5.48 -4.96 30.74
C LEU A 452 6.04 -3.57 31.06
N GLN A 453 7.24 -3.25 30.59
CA GLN A 453 7.85 -1.94 30.82
C GLN A 453 7.21 -0.86 29.95
N TYR A 454 6.74 -1.21 28.74
CA TYR A 454 5.97 -0.28 27.91
C TYR A 454 4.60 0.06 28.52
N GLU A 455 3.93 -0.92 29.13
CA GLU A 455 2.68 -0.70 29.86
C GLU A 455 2.89 0.29 31.01
N LYS A 456 3.93 0.09 31.84
CA LYS A 456 4.29 1.03 32.93
C LYS A 456 4.67 2.43 32.43
N LEU A 457 5.40 2.49 31.29
CA LEU A 457 5.77 3.77 30.68
C LEU A 457 4.53 4.54 30.18
N LYS A 458 3.52 3.83 29.66
CA LYS A 458 2.24 4.41 29.27
C LYS A 458 1.52 5.02 30.47
N GLU A 459 1.43 4.30 31.59
CA GLU A 459 0.81 4.78 32.82
C GLU A 459 1.47 6.06 33.37
N LEU A 460 2.79 6.23 33.20
CA LEU A 460 3.51 7.43 33.60
C LEU A 460 3.23 8.63 32.68
N ASN A 461 2.79 8.41 31.44
CA ASN A 461 2.56 9.45 30.45
C ASN A 461 1.06 9.76 30.21
N SER A 462 0.16 9.02 30.88
CA SER A 462 -1.27 9.22 30.90
C SER A 462 -1.68 10.18 32.04
#